data_b87a307a73eab40199b0f1aac532e791
#
_entry.id   b87a307a73eab40199b0f1aac532e791
#
_cell.length_a   1.000
_cell.length_b   1.000
_cell.length_c   1.000
_cell.angle_alpha   90.00
_cell.angle_beta   90.00
_cell.angle_gamma   90.00
#
_symmetry.space_group_name_H-M   'P 1'
#
loop_
_entity.id
_entity.type
_entity.pdbx_description
1 polymer ?
#
loop_
_entity_poly.entity_id
_entity_poly.type
_entity_poly.pdbx_seq_one_letter_code
_entity_poly.pdbx_strand_id
1 'polypeptide(L)'
;MLRLLVVASLIGLSSAACGFPNGTDTKLNWWQGATTAKVTFTTVDAVDASGNSVYPISLTQPLTVKTHLDNEQGVFSAPNLRMDIKLYEYGGLVGCSWSSVPTFGLLSNMDACTQGVPCPVAVGDQDLTMVIDFTQFASIISLLSNDSPYQIELKLSDKTSNTYVTIMAQARCLTK
;
A
#
# COMPACT_ATOMS: atom_id res chain seq x y z
N MET A 1 -7.18 34.54 58.96
CA MET A 1 -6.28 33.67 58.19
C MET A 1 -7.12 32.93 57.13
N LEU A 2 -7.12 33.46 55.93
CA LEU A 2 -7.92 32.90 54.79
C LEU A 2 -7.01 31.98 53.99
N ARG A 3 -7.26 30.65 54.01
CA ARG A 3 -6.54 29.67 53.20
C ARG A 3 -7.18 29.61 51.84
N LEU A 4 -6.47 30.14 50.83
CA LEU A 4 -6.82 29.97 49.42
C LEU A 4 -6.49 28.52 48.99
N LEU A 5 -7.50 27.71 48.71
CA LEU A 5 -7.36 26.42 48.05
C LEU A 5 -7.26 26.65 46.55
N VAL A 6 -6.05 26.50 45.97
CA VAL A 6 -5.84 26.46 44.52
C VAL A 6 -6.18 25.07 44.03
N VAL A 7 -7.32 24.94 43.39
CA VAL A 7 -7.69 23.71 42.68
C VAL A 7 -7.02 23.74 41.30
N ALA A 8 -5.91 23.03 41.15
CA ALA A 8 -5.29 22.80 39.83
C ALA A 8 -6.12 21.83 39.04
N SER A 9 -6.90 22.33 38.08
CA SER A 9 -7.60 21.47 37.09
C SER A 9 -6.57 20.93 36.11
N LEU A 10 -6.21 19.65 36.26
CA LEU A 10 -5.47 18.89 35.25
C LEU A 10 -6.39 18.65 34.05
N ILE A 11 -6.31 19.50 33.04
CA ILE A 11 -6.92 19.24 31.75
C ILE A 11 -6.08 18.13 31.10
N GLY A 12 -6.51 16.90 31.22
CA GLY A 12 -5.96 15.77 30.50
C GLY A 12 -6.25 15.97 29.01
N LEU A 13 -5.20 16.30 28.25
CA LEU A 13 -5.24 16.24 26.78
C LEU A 13 -5.34 14.75 26.40
N SER A 14 -6.57 14.23 26.29
CA SER A 14 -6.79 12.96 25.64
C SER A 14 -6.56 13.17 24.15
N SER A 15 -5.41 12.74 23.63
CA SER A 15 -5.25 12.59 22.19
C SER A 15 -6.25 11.50 21.75
N ALA A 16 -7.33 11.90 21.09
CA ALA A 16 -8.24 10.95 20.48
C ALA A 16 -7.44 10.14 19.45
N ALA A 17 -7.41 8.82 19.60
CA ALA A 17 -6.83 7.96 18.58
C ALA A 17 -7.58 8.18 17.25
N CYS A 18 -6.84 8.30 16.15
CA CYS A 18 -7.44 8.45 14.83
C CYS A 18 -8.21 7.16 14.48
N GLY A 19 -9.43 7.31 14.01
CA GLY A 19 -10.19 6.20 13.46
C GLY A 19 -9.59 5.73 12.13
N PHE A 20 -10.06 4.58 11.64
CA PHE A 20 -9.66 4.06 10.34
C PHE A 20 -10.29 4.90 9.22
N PRO A 21 -9.49 5.52 8.33
CA PRO A 21 -10.03 6.35 7.26
C PRO A 21 -10.70 5.50 6.18
N ASN A 22 -11.73 6.06 5.52
CA ASN A 22 -12.37 5.47 4.33
C ASN A 22 -12.89 4.03 4.50
N GLY A 23 -13.20 3.61 5.73
CA GLY A 23 -13.67 2.24 6.02
C GLY A 23 -12.56 1.19 5.97
N THR A 24 -11.29 1.59 6.12
CA THR A 24 -10.13 0.67 6.21
C THR A 24 -10.10 -0.14 7.50
N ASP A 25 -11.05 -0.01 8.38
CA ASP A 25 -11.27 -0.95 9.50
C ASP A 25 -11.77 -2.32 9.02
N THR A 26 -12.51 -2.37 7.91
CA THR A 26 -13.22 -3.58 7.44
C THR A 26 -12.86 -4.06 6.05
N LYS A 27 -12.28 -3.20 5.19
CA LYS A 27 -12.03 -3.54 3.78
C LYS A 27 -10.80 -2.86 3.20
N LEU A 28 -10.25 -3.51 2.17
CA LEU A 28 -9.30 -2.91 1.24
C LEU A 28 -10.03 -1.88 0.36
N ASN A 29 -9.48 -0.68 0.23
CA ASN A 29 -9.88 0.29 -0.78
C ASN A 29 -8.76 0.40 -1.80
N TRP A 30 -9.10 0.47 -3.08
CA TRP A 30 -8.14 0.71 -4.13
C TRP A 30 -8.73 1.59 -5.23
N TRP A 31 -7.85 2.24 -5.99
CA TRP A 31 -8.21 2.99 -7.21
C TRP A 31 -6.98 3.13 -8.11
N GLN A 32 -7.22 3.28 -9.39
CA GLN A 32 -6.17 3.64 -10.33
C GLN A 32 -5.86 5.12 -10.18
N GLY A 33 -4.59 5.44 -9.96
CA GLY A 33 -4.08 6.80 -9.86
C GLY A 33 -3.65 7.35 -11.23
N ALA A 34 -2.62 8.20 -11.22
CA ALA A 34 -2.09 8.79 -12.44
C ALA A 34 -1.50 7.72 -13.37
N THR A 35 -1.75 7.86 -14.66
CA THR A 35 -1.23 6.97 -15.70
C THR A 35 -0.90 7.73 -16.97
N THR A 36 0.15 7.28 -17.67
CA THR A 36 0.45 7.64 -19.07
C THR A 36 0.42 6.42 -19.98
N ALA A 37 0.36 5.22 -19.39
CA ALA A 37 0.16 3.98 -20.11
C ALA A 37 -1.32 3.77 -20.41
N LYS A 38 -1.62 3.10 -21.53
CA LYS A 38 -2.96 2.63 -21.85
C LYS A 38 -3.20 1.29 -21.17
N VAL A 39 -3.27 1.33 -19.84
CA VAL A 39 -3.56 0.18 -18.97
C VAL A 39 -4.66 0.58 -18.02
N THR A 40 -5.69 -0.24 -17.95
CA THR A 40 -6.83 -0.03 -17.06
C THR A 40 -6.97 -1.22 -16.13
N PHE A 41 -6.91 -0.97 -14.82
CA PHE A 41 -7.23 -1.97 -13.79
C PHE A 41 -8.72 -1.91 -13.48
N THR A 42 -9.38 -3.06 -13.41
CA THR A 42 -10.82 -3.16 -13.10
C THR A 42 -11.08 -3.81 -11.75
N THR A 43 -10.19 -4.70 -11.29
CA THR A 43 -10.24 -5.29 -9.95
C THR A 43 -8.85 -5.36 -9.32
N VAL A 44 -8.79 -5.24 -7.99
CA VAL A 44 -7.60 -5.53 -7.18
C VAL A 44 -8.08 -6.14 -5.86
N ASP A 45 -7.76 -7.40 -5.63
CA ASP A 45 -8.19 -8.16 -4.46
C ASP A 45 -7.01 -8.83 -3.77
N ALA A 46 -6.95 -8.72 -2.44
CA ALA A 46 -6.03 -9.48 -1.61
C ALA A 46 -6.67 -10.82 -1.26
N VAL A 47 -6.00 -11.93 -1.56
CA VAL A 47 -6.56 -13.28 -1.39
C VAL A 47 -5.59 -14.24 -0.71
N ASP A 48 -6.14 -15.29 -0.11
CA ASP A 48 -5.40 -16.45 0.38
C ASP A 48 -5.07 -17.45 -0.73
N ALA A 49 -4.37 -18.53 -0.40
CA ALA A 49 -4.03 -19.60 -1.34
C ALA A 49 -5.26 -20.30 -1.94
N SER A 50 -6.42 -20.21 -1.31
CA SER A 50 -7.69 -20.76 -1.79
C SER A 50 -8.48 -19.76 -2.63
N GLY A 51 -8.01 -18.53 -2.76
CA GLY A 51 -8.66 -17.46 -3.50
C GLY A 51 -9.73 -16.70 -2.74
N ASN A 52 -9.85 -16.90 -1.43
CA ASN A 52 -10.77 -16.12 -0.58
C ASN A 52 -10.14 -14.79 -0.21
N SER A 53 -10.95 -13.73 -0.13
CA SER A 53 -10.47 -12.42 0.29
C SER A 53 -9.88 -12.46 1.70
N VAL A 54 -8.72 -11.82 1.88
CA VAL A 54 -7.99 -11.74 3.14
C VAL A 54 -8.03 -10.30 3.65
N TYR A 55 -8.47 -10.14 4.90
CA TYR A 55 -8.46 -8.84 5.58
C TYR A 55 -8.50 -9.03 7.11
N PRO A 56 -7.77 -8.23 7.91
CA PRO A 56 -6.75 -7.24 7.53
C PRO A 56 -5.52 -7.86 6.84
N ILE A 57 -4.70 -7.01 6.21
CA ILE A 57 -3.52 -7.48 5.47
C ILE A 57 -2.36 -7.74 6.43
N SER A 58 -1.82 -8.97 6.42
CA SER A 58 -0.61 -9.30 7.17
C SER A 58 0.64 -8.95 6.34
N LEU A 59 1.55 -8.16 6.94
CA LEU A 59 2.84 -7.83 6.34
C LEU A 59 3.97 -8.76 6.80
N THR A 60 3.64 -9.81 7.59
CA THR A 60 4.62 -10.80 8.09
C THR A 60 4.75 -12.03 7.20
N GLN A 61 3.98 -12.07 6.11
CA GLN A 61 3.95 -13.18 5.16
C GLN A 61 3.70 -12.67 3.74
N PRO A 62 4.00 -13.45 2.70
CA PRO A 62 3.67 -13.09 1.34
C PRO A 62 2.15 -12.89 1.16
N LEU A 63 1.79 -11.87 0.41
CA LEU A 63 0.41 -11.54 0.05
C LEU A 63 0.16 -11.89 -1.40
N THR A 64 -0.89 -12.66 -1.67
CA THR A 64 -1.37 -12.86 -3.03
C THR A 64 -2.37 -11.77 -3.39
N VAL A 65 -2.11 -11.08 -4.50
CA VAL A 65 -3.00 -10.06 -5.06
C VAL A 65 -3.48 -10.55 -6.42
N LYS A 66 -4.78 -10.70 -6.58
CA LYS A 66 -5.43 -10.93 -7.86
C LYS A 66 -5.92 -9.62 -8.44
N THR A 67 -5.65 -9.40 -9.71
CA THR A 67 -6.10 -8.21 -10.42
C THR A 67 -6.54 -8.57 -11.82
N HIS A 68 -7.56 -7.88 -12.29
CA HIS A 68 -7.99 -7.91 -13.68
C HIS A 68 -7.64 -6.59 -14.33
N LEU A 69 -7.03 -6.64 -15.52
CA LEU A 69 -6.63 -5.46 -16.25
C LEU A 69 -6.76 -5.64 -17.76
N ASP A 70 -6.93 -4.50 -18.43
CA ASP A 70 -6.77 -4.41 -19.88
C ASP A 70 -5.50 -3.60 -20.21
N ASN A 71 -4.63 -4.21 -21.02
CA ASN A 71 -3.37 -3.60 -21.45
C ASN A 71 -3.40 -3.33 -22.97
N GLU A 72 -3.71 -2.11 -23.34
CA GLU A 72 -3.68 -1.67 -24.74
C GLU A 72 -2.32 -1.02 -25.15
N GLN A 73 -1.34 -0.97 -24.20
CA GLN A 73 -0.07 -0.27 -24.42
C GLN A 73 0.94 -1.11 -25.19
N GLY A 74 1.16 -2.35 -24.74
CA GLY A 74 2.23 -3.22 -25.26
C GLY A 74 2.64 -4.28 -24.25
N VAL A 75 3.52 -5.19 -24.66
CA VAL A 75 4.05 -6.21 -23.76
C VAL A 75 5.05 -5.57 -22.78
N PHE A 76 4.85 -5.77 -21.49
CA PHE A 76 5.78 -5.34 -20.45
C PHE A 76 6.57 -6.53 -19.91
N SER A 77 7.88 -6.37 -19.79
CA SER A 77 8.78 -7.44 -19.34
C SER A 77 10.03 -6.93 -18.65
N ALA A 78 10.73 -7.84 -17.96
CA ALA A 78 12.06 -7.57 -17.45
C ALA A 78 13.06 -7.31 -18.60
N PRO A 79 14.08 -6.47 -18.36
CA PRO A 79 14.35 -5.69 -17.15
C PRO A 79 13.69 -4.30 -17.19
N ASN A 80 12.81 -4.04 -18.16
CA ASN A 80 12.30 -2.69 -18.45
C ASN A 80 11.09 -2.33 -17.58
N LEU A 81 10.30 -3.32 -17.14
CA LEU A 81 9.20 -3.06 -16.21
C LEU A 81 9.74 -2.83 -14.80
N ARG A 82 9.61 -1.60 -14.33
CA ARG A 82 10.11 -1.15 -13.02
C ARG A 82 8.95 -0.87 -12.07
N MET A 83 9.23 -1.02 -10.78
CA MET A 83 8.29 -0.82 -9.69
C MET A 83 8.87 0.19 -8.69
N ASP A 84 8.06 1.19 -8.34
CA ASP A 84 8.31 2.10 -7.23
C ASP A 84 7.13 2.02 -6.26
N ILE A 85 7.41 1.95 -4.97
CA ILE A 85 6.37 1.94 -3.93
C ILE A 85 6.62 3.11 -2.98
N LYS A 86 5.58 3.93 -2.78
CA LYS A 86 5.52 4.89 -1.69
C LYS A 86 4.54 4.38 -0.64
N LEU A 87 4.94 4.50 0.62
CA LEU A 87 4.18 4.05 1.76
C LEU A 87 3.79 5.24 2.63
N TYR A 88 2.54 5.25 3.08
CA TYR A 88 2.01 6.28 3.98
C TYR A 88 1.30 5.60 5.15
N GLU A 89 1.46 6.18 6.35
CA GLU A 89 0.75 5.81 7.57
C GLU A 89 -0.29 6.89 7.89
N TYR A 90 -1.45 6.49 8.41
CA TYR A 90 -2.49 7.41 8.82
C TYR A 90 -2.42 7.67 10.32
N GLY A 91 -2.35 8.95 10.71
CA GLY A 91 -2.29 9.36 12.12
C GLY A 91 -0.87 9.67 12.57
N GLY A 92 -0.56 9.32 13.82
CA GLY A 92 0.74 9.62 14.42
C GLY A 92 0.88 11.08 14.87
N LEU A 93 2.11 11.63 14.78
CA LEU A 93 2.45 12.97 15.29
C LEU A 93 1.80 14.12 14.50
N VAL A 94 1.39 13.87 13.27
CA VAL A 94 0.78 14.90 12.39
C VAL A 94 -0.75 14.96 12.49
N GLY A 95 -1.34 14.20 13.43
CA GLY A 95 -2.78 14.10 13.60
C GLY A 95 -3.42 13.14 12.59
N CYS A 96 -4.74 13.18 12.41
CA CYS A 96 -5.49 12.25 11.56
C CYS A 96 -5.33 12.59 10.07
N SER A 97 -4.14 12.40 9.54
CA SER A 97 -3.79 12.61 8.14
C SER A 97 -2.75 11.57 7.67
N TRP A 98 -2.64 11.41 6.36
CA TRP A 98 -1.62 10.55 5.76
C TRP A 98 -0.25 11.21 5.82
N SER A 99 0.75 10.48 6.30
CA SER A 99 2.16 10.91 6.33
C SER A 99 3.05 9.86 5.68
N SER A 100 4.05 10.33 4.92
CA SER A 100 4.98 9.44 4.22
C SER A 100 5.86 8.69 5.21
N VAL A 101 5.97 7.37 5.03
CA VAL A 101 6.92 6.52 5.74
C VAL A 101 8.25 6.52 4.97
N PRO A 102 9.39 6.80 5.62
CA PRO A 102 10.68 6.79 4.96
C PRO A 102 11.08 5.36 4.58
N THR A 103 11.31 5.11 3.29
CA THR A 103 11.70 3.80 2.75
C THR A 103 13.18 3.72 2.37
N PHE A 104 13.93 4.83 2.55
CA PHE A 104 15.37 4.94 2.29
C PHE A 104 15.80 4.46 0.89
N GLY A 105 14.90 4.55 -0.09
CA GLY A 105 15.14 4.11 -1.46
C GLY A 105 15.02 2.59 -1.68
N LEU A 106 14.75 1.80 -0.65
CA LEU A 106 14.63 0.34 -0.75
C LEU A 106 13.46 -0.13 -1.62
N LEU A 107 12.45 0.71 -1.78
CA LEU A 107 11.25 0.43 -2.56
C LEU A 107 11.23 1.21 -3.90
N SER A 108 12.38 1.64 -4.39
CA SER A 108 12.47 2.43 -5.62
C SER A 108 13.20 1.71 -6.73
N ASN A 109 12.74 1.88 -7.96
CA ASN A 109 13.34 1.35 -9.19
C ASN A 109 13.63 -0.16 -9.15
N MET A 110 12.78 -0.92 -8.46
CA MET A 110 12.88 -2.38 -8.40
C MET A 110 12.51 -3.00 -9.74
N ASP A 111 13.00 -4.20 -10.03
CA ASP A 111 12.51 -4.99 -11.16
C ASP A 111 11.15 -5.59 -10.79
N ALA A 112 10.08 -5.13 -11.43
CA ALA A 112 8.72 -5.55 -11.09
C ALA A 112 8.51 -7.06 -11.27
N CYS A 113 9.16 -7.67 -12.27
CA CYS A 113 9.04 -9.10 -12.54
C CYS A 113 9.66 -9.96 -11.45
N THR A 114 10.71 -9.46 -10.76
CA THR A 114 11.32 -10.15 -9.62
C THR A 114 10.61 -9.85 -8.29
N GLN A 115 9.76 -8.83 -8.27
CA GLN A 115 9.00 -8.39 -7.09
C GLN A 115 7.54 -8.88 -7.11
N GLY A 116 7.26 -9.95 -7.87
CA GLY A 116 5.97 -10.63 -7.84
C GLY A 116 5.01 -10.33 -8.98
N VAL A 117 5.34 -9.40 -9.88
CA VAL A 117 4.54 -9.20 -11.11
C VAL A 117 4.85 -10.32 -12.10
N PRO A 118 3.86 -11.11 -12.53
CA PRO A 118 4.07 -12.16 -13.52
C PRO A 118 4.42 -11.53 -14.86
N CYS A 119 5.59 -11.85 -15.38
CA CYS A 119 6.07 -11.33 -16.65
C CYS A 119 6.26 -12.46 -17.68
N PRO A 120 6.03 -12.15 -18.97
CA PRO A 120 5.61 -10.87 -19.52
C PRO A 120 4.14 -10.55 -19.26
N VAL A 121 3.81 -9.27 -19.04
CA VAL A 121 2.42 -8.80 -19.04
C VAL A 121 2.01 -8.59 -20.50
N ALA A 122 1.12 -9.45 -21.00
CA ALA A 122 0.69 -9.43 -22.40
C ALA A 122 -0.22 -8.22 -22.71
N VAL A 123 -0.45 -7.98 -23.99
CA VAL A 123 -1.47 -7.06 -24.47
C VAL A 123 -2.86 -7.70 -24.33
N GLY A 124 -3.85 -6.88 -24.03
CA GLY A 124 -5.26 -7.25 -23.94
C GLY A 124 -5.76 -7.46 -22.52
N ASP A 125 -6.98 -7.96 -22.46
CA ASP A 125 -7.74 -8.22 -21.25
C ASP A 125 -7.24 -9.51 -20.58
N GLN A 126 -6.87 -9.43 -19.29
CA GLN A 126 -6.25 -10.55 -18.60
C GLN A 126 -6.33 -10.46 -17.08
N ASP A 127 -6.28 -11.63 -16.44
CA ASP A 127 -6.08 -11.76 -15.00
C ASP A 127 -4.59 -11.90 -14.68
N LEU A 128 -4.12 -11.17 -13.68
CA LEU A 128 -2.79 -11.34 -13.12
C LEU A 128 -2.89 -11.74 -11.64
N THR A 129 -2.05 -12.69 -11.26
CA THR A 129 -1.86 -13.06 -9.86
C THR A 129 -0.45 -12.68 -9.46
N MET A 130 -0.33 -11.68 -8.60
CA MET A 130 0.94 -11.21 -8.07
C MET A 130 1.15 -11.79 -6.66
N VAL A 131 2.40 -12.13 -6.33
CA VAL A 131 2.78 -12.52 -4.95
C VAL A 131 3.79 -11.51 -4.42
N ILE A 132 3.35 -10.68 -3.50
CA ILE A 132 4.19 -9.65 -2.89
C ILE A 132 4.76 -10.20 -1.59
N ASP A 133 6.07 -10.39 -1.54
CA ASP A 133 6.75 -10.85 -0.34
C ASP A 133 7.27 -9.66 0.47
N PHE A 134 6.52 -9.30 1.51
CA PHE A 134 6.89 -8.22 2.42
C PHE A 134 8.06 -8.58 3.34
N THR A 135 8.36 -9.86 3.53
CA THR A 135 9.40 -10.30 4.49
C THR A 135 10.80 -9.80 4.10
N GLN A 136 11.05 -9.63 2.81
CA GLN A 136 12.30 -9.04 2.30
C GLN A 136 12.48 -7.55 2.68
N PHE A 137 11.41 -6.88 3.15
CA PHE A 137 11.41 -5.49 3.60
C PHE A 137 11.27 -5.36 5.13
N ALA A 138 11.72 -6.35 5.89
CA ALA A 138 11.57 -6.41 7.34
C ALA A 138 12.07 -5.14 8.07
N SER A 139 13.12 -4.49 7.56
CA SER A 139 13.63 -3.22 8.10
C SER A 139 12.62 -2.07 8.01
N ILE A 140 11.81 -2.03 6.95
CA ILE A 140 10.72 -1.04 6.79
C ILE A 140 9.53 -1.46 7.66
N ILE A 141 9.13 -2.75 7.60
CA ILE A 141 8.00 -3.27 8.37
C ILE A 141 8.19 -3.05 9.87
N SER A 142 9.42 -3.15 10.39
CA SER A 142 9.72 -2.91 11.81
C SER A 142 9.50 -1.47 12.27
N LEU A 143 9.42 -0.51 11.35
CA LEU A 143 9.12 0.91 11.64
C LEU A 143 7.62 1.18 11.71
N LEU A 144 6.79 0.24 11.25
CA LEU A 144 5.36 0.43 11.11
C LEU A 144 4.63 0.10 12.41
N SER A 145 3.58 0.85 12.70
CA SER A 145 2.64 0.58 13.79
C SER A 145 1.84 -0.68 13.47
N ASN A 146 1.67 -1.57 14.45
CA ASN A 146 0.82 -2.74 14.26
C ASN A 146 -0.65 -2.34 14.26
N ASP A 147 -1.44 -3.04 13.46
CA ASP A 147 -2.89 -2.88 13.41
C ASP A 147 -3.33 -1.44 13.08
N SER A 148 -2.70 -0.88 12.07
CA SER A 148 -2.86 0.51 11.65
C SER A 148 -3.23 0.62 10.16
N PRO A 149 -3.89 1.73 9.76
CA PRO A 149 -4.20 1.97 8.36
C PRO A 149 -2.98 2.50 7.60
N TYR A 150 -2.70 1.86 6.46
CA TYR A 150 -1.64 2.22 5.53
C TYR A 150 -2.19 2.52 4.15
N GLN A 151 -1.51 3.42 3.44
CA GLN A 151 -1.74 3.66 2.01
C GLN A 151 -0.47 3.34 1.25
N ILE A 152 -0.64 2.64 0.13
CA ILE A 152 0.43 2.33 -0.81
C ILE A 152 0.12 3.05 -2.12
N GLU A 153 1.13 3.72 -2.68
CA GLU A 153 1.17 4.17 -4.07
C GLU A 153 2.15 3.26 -4.81
N LEU A 154 1.62 2.31 -5.58
CA LEU A 154 2.39 1.41 -6.44
C LEU A 154 2.44 2.01 -7.84
N LYS A 155 3.63 2.38 -8.31
CA LYS A 155 3.87 2.84 -9.66
C LYS A 155 4.62 1.78 -10.45
N LEU A 156 4.02 1.29 -11.52
CA LEU A 156 4.67 0.46 -12.52
C LEU A 156 5.04 1.33 -13.71
N SER A 157 6.30 1.30 -14.13
CA SER A 157 6.82 2.09 -15.25
C SER A 157 7.61 1.21 -16.21
N ASP A 158 7.38 1.40 -17.51
CA ASP A 158 8.14 0.73 -18.55
C ASP A 158 9.16 1.69 -19.17
N LYS A 159 10.43 1.30 -19.10
CA LYS A 159 11.54 2.09 -19.63
C LYS A 159 11.56 2.15 -21.17
N THR A 160 10.97 1.14 -21.83
CA THR A 160 10.95 1.07 -23.29
C THR A 160 10.00 2.10 -23.89
N SER A 161 8.77 2.13 -23.37
CA SER A 161 7.73 3.06 -23.84
C SER A 161 7.77 4.42 -23.10
N ASN A 162 8.52 4.51 -22.01
CA ASN A 162 8.54 5.66 -21.10
C ASN A 162 7.13 6.00 -20.56
N THR A 163 6.33 4.98 -20.30
CA THR A 163 4.97 5.11 -19.77
C THR A 163 4.88 4.51 -18.37
N TYR A 164 3.84 4.88 -17.62
CA TYR A 164 3.59 4.33 -16.32
C TYR A 164 2.10 4.24 -15.99
N VAL A 165 1.77 3.40 -15.03
CA VAL A 165 0.47 3.32 -14.37
C VAL A 165 0.68 3.32 -12.85
N THR A 166 -0.21 3.99 -12.12
CA THR A 166 -0.18 4.02 -10.66
C THR A 166 -1.43 3.37 -10.10
N ILE A 167 -1.26 2.53 -9.09
CA ILE A 167 -2.33 1.92 -8.30
C ILE A 167 -2.20 2.44 -6.87
N MET A 168 -3.31 2.89 -6.33
CA MET A 168 -3.43 3.32 -4.94
C MET A 168 -4.19 2.25 -4.18
N ALA A 169 -3.71 1.89 -3.00
CA ALA A 169 -4.41 0.98 -2.11
C ALA A 169 -4.35 1.47 -0.67
N GLN A 170 -5.45 1.33 0.07
CA GLN A 170 -5.55 1.64 1.50
C GLN A 170 -6.07 0.42 2.24
N ALA A 171 -5.39 0.02 3.29
CA ALA A 171 -5.76 -1.14 4.09
C ALA A 171 -5.33 -0.99 5.56
N ARG A 172 -6.04 -1.70 6.43
CA ARG A 172 -5.59 -2.02 7.78
C ARG A 172 -4.56 -3.14 7.69
N CYS A 173 -3.36 -2.92 8.26
CA CYS A 173 -2.26 -3.87 8.17
C CYS A 173 -1.78 -4.35 9.54
N LEU A 174 -1.40 -5.62 9.60
CA LEU A 174 -0.77 -6.26 10.75
C LEU A 174 0.72 -6.44 10.49
N THR A 175 1.56 -6.00 11.43
CA THR A 175 3.03 -6.08 11.36
C THR A 175 3.62 -7.10 12.32
N LYS A 176 2.75 -7.80 13.07
CA LYS A 176 3.09 -8.83 14.07
C LYS A 176 2.12 -9.99 13.97
#